data_bfd6a3ecb29b2c2d0ec5ce0df006c1bf
#
_entry.id   bfd6a3ecb29b2c2d0ec5ce0df006c1bf
#
_cell.length_a   1.000
_cell.length_b   1.000
_cell.length_c   1.000
_cell.angle_alpha   90.00
_cell.angle_beta   90.00
_cell.angle_gamma   90.00
#
_symmetry.space_group_name_H-M   'P 1'
#
loop_
_entity.id
_entity.type
_entity.pdbx_description
1 polymer ?
#
loop_
_entity_poly.entity_id
_entity_poly.type
_entity_poly.pdbx_seq_one_letter_code
_entity_poly.pdbx_strand_id
1 'polypeptide(L)'
;MQRKTAVIVGGGPAGLTAAYELLKRSDIQPLVIEQSSQVGGISRTERYRGNHIDIGGHRFFSKSDRVMNWWLDIMPMEQTTEQAFAIQYQGQSRSVEQAGEGPDPETTDRVMLIRPRKSRIYWRRRLFDYPLSLSADTIRKMGLIRLGRAGLSYLRAAACPVTPERNLQDFIINRFGRELYNTFFKSYTEKVWGVPCNEIPADWGAQRIKGLSILKALKHALMKQRSGDVSQKNTETSLIERFLYPKFGPGQMWETVAGEIQERGGEVLLRHTATGIATANGAVRAVTVRNEDTGRETTIPADYVFSSMPVRELVRILDTDAPGSVRDVANGLMYRDFFTVGLLVEKMKLEDPQTGDRIRDNWIYIQEPDVLIGRLQIFNNWSPYLVADPSKTWLGLEYFCYESDAIWSRPDPELIELGTRELGKIGIIDPRDALDGCVIRVKKTYPAYFGSYTRFNEVRDYLDRFENLFCVGRNGQHRYNNQDHSMLTAMIAVDNILAGITSKKAIWEVNTEEEYHEAK
;
A
#
# COMPACT_ATOMS: atom_id res chain seq x y z
N MET A 1 -29.22 -28.13 -11.39
CA MET A 1 -29.09 -27.36 -10.15
C MET A 1 -28.88 -25.91 -10.53
N GLN A 2 -29.50 -24.96 -9.85
CA GLN A 2 -29.24 -23.54 -10.05
C GLN A 2 -27.81 -23.24 -9.63
N ARG A 3 -27.02 -22.53 -10.46
CA ARG A 3 -25.66 -22.14 -10.10
C ARG A 3 -25.69 -21.23 -8.85
N LYS A 4 -24.78 -21.44 -7.92
CA LYS A 4 -24.63 -20.56 -6.75
C LYS A 4 -24.04 -19.22 -7.17
N THR A 5 -24.49 -18.16 -6.54
CA THR A 5 -24.03 -16.78 -6.80
C THR A 5 -23.18 -16.26 -5.66
N ALA A 6 -22.01 -15.72 -5.98
CA ALA A 6 -21.17 -14.99 -5.05
C ALA A 6 -21.21 -13.49 -5.40
N VAL A 7 -21.80 -12.69 -4.52
CA VAL A 7 -21.76 -11.22 -4.65
C VAL A 7 -20.50 -10.69 -3.96
N ILE A 8 -19.69 -9.94 -4.71
CA ILE A 8 -18.39 -9.46 -4.27
C ILE A 8 -18.43 -7.93 -4.25
N VAL A 9 -18.40 -7.35 -3.05
CA VAL A 9 -18.47 -5.90 -2.86
C VAL A 9 -17.06 -5.33 -2.81
N GLY A 10 -16.70 -4.62 -3.87
CA GLY A 10 -15.42 -3.97 -4.13
C GLY A 10 -14.59 -4.65 -5.22
N GLY A 11 -14.28 -3.91 -6.28
CA GLY A 11 -13.47 -4.32 -7.44
C GLY A 11 -11.96 -4.06 -7.28
N GLY A 12 -11.46 -4.09 -6.04
CA GLY A 12 -10.03 -4.01 -5.74
C GLY A 12 -9.33 -5.38 -5.78
N PRO A 13 -8.02 -5.44 -5.41
CA PRO A 13 -7.23 -6.68 -5.47
C PRO A 13 -7.90 -7.87 -4.79
N ALA A 14 -8.51 -7.71 -3.60
CA ALA A 14 -9.17 -8.80 -2.90
C ALA A 14 -10.41 -9.31 -3.65
N GLY A 15 -11.30 -8.40 -4.07
CA GLY A 15 -12.55 -8.79 -4.72
C GLY A 15 -12.33 -9.44 -6.09
N LEU A 16 -11.45 -8.86 -6.91
CA LEU A 16 -11.11 -9.44 -8.22
C LEU A 16 -10.40 -10.78 -8.10
N THR A 17 -9.53 -10.95 -7.09
CA THR A 17 -8.91 -12.25 -6.80
C THR A 17 -9.98 -13.29 -6.40
N ALA A 18 -10.94 -12.93 -5.53
CA ALA A 18 -12.03 -13.84 -5.17
C ALA A 18 -12.84 -14.28 -6.40
N ALA A 19 -13.24 -13.33 -7.25
CA ALA A 19 -13.99 -13.62 -8.47
C ALA A 19 -13.22 -14.54 -9.42
N TYR A 20 -11.96 -14.24 -9.66
CA TYR A 20 -11.09 -15.03 -10.53
C TYR A 20 -10.88 -16.46 -10.01
N GLU A 21 -10.58 -16.62 -8.72
CA GLU A 21 -10.40 -17.94 -8.09
C GLU A 21 -11.69 -18.79 -8.11
N LEU A 22 -12.86 -18.17 -7.89
CA LEU A 22 -14.15 -18.87 -7.99
C LEU A 22 -14.39 -19.40 -9.40
N LEU A 23 -14.17 -18.58 -10.42
CA LEU A 23 -14.34 -19.00 -11.84
C LEU A 23 -13.33 -20.06 -12.27
N LYS A 24 -12.12 -20.00 -11.75
CA LYS A 24 -11.05 -20.97 -12.09
C LYS A 24 -11.27 -22.33 -11.43
N ARG A 25 -11.95 -22.39 -10.28
CA ARG A 25 -11.92 -23.56 -9.38
C ARG A 25 -13.32 -24.08 -8.98
N SER A 26 -14.41 -23.45 -9.45
CA SER A 26 -15.78 -23.84 -9.09
C SER A 26 -16.79 -23.43 -10.14
N ASP A 27 -18.05 -23.89 -9.96
CA ASP A 27 -19.21 -23.46 -10.74
C ASP A 27 -19.96 -22.26 -10.11
N ILE A 28 -19.38 -21.62 -9.08
CA ILE A 28 -19.98 -20.46 -8.42
C ILE A 28 -19.81 -19.24 -9.31
N GLN A 29 -20.94 -18.57 -9.60
CA GLN A 29 -20.97 -17.39 -10.45
C GLN A 29 -20.62 -16.12 -9.65
N PRO A 30 -19.50 -15.45 -9.90
CA PRO A 30 -19.17 -14.20 -9.23
C PRO A 30 -19.82 -12.99 -9.92
N LEU A 31 -20.32 -12.08 -9.09
CA LEU A 31 -20.78 -10.76 -9.48
C LEU A 31 -20.02 -9.72 -8.66
N VAL A 32 -19.12 -8.98 -9.27
CA VAL A 32 -18.33 -7.93 -8.64
C VAL A 32 -19.06 -6.59 -8.75
N ILE A 33 -19.19 -5.89 -7.63
CA ILE A 33 -19.83 -4.58 -7.51
C ILE A 33 -18.76 -3.57 -7.12
N GLU A 34 -18.51 -2.56 -7.97
CA GLU A 34 -17.54 -1.51 -7.76
C GLU A 34 -18.21 -0.14 -7.88
N GLN A 35 -18.06 0.70 -6.85
CA GLN A 35 -18.67 2.02 -6.81
C GLN A 35 -18.03 3.05 -7.75
N SER A 36 -16.77 2.86 -8.06
CA SER A 36 -16.02 3.75 -8.97
C SER A 36 -16.24 3.40 -10.44
N SER A 37 -15.74 4.26 -11.32
CA SER A 37 -15.77 4.04 -12.77
C SER A 37 -14.70 3.08 -13.27
N GLN A 38 -13.82 2.58 -12.40
CA GLN A 38 -12.72 1.67 -12.75
C GLN A 38 -12.39 0.72 -11.60
N VAL A 39 -11.85 -0.43 -11.95
CA VAL A 39 -11.39 -1.45 -10.99
C VAL A 39 -10.00 -1.13 -10.41
N GLY A 40 -9.54 -1.96 -9.46
CA GLY A 40 -8.22 -1.87 -8.86
C GLY A 40 -8.21 -1.24 -7.47
N GLY A 41 -9.29 -0.60 -7.03
CA GLY A 41 -9.37 0.04 -5.71
C GLY A 41 -8.22 1.05 -5.50
N ILE A 42 -7.47 0.91 -4.42
CA ILE A 42 -6.29 1.78 -4.18
C ILE A 42 -5.06 1.38 -5.01
N SER A 43 -5.10 0.23 -5.70
CA SER A 43 -4.04 -0.21 -6.62
C SER A 43 -4.38 0.13 -8.08
N ARG A 44 -5.35 1.01 -8.33
CA ARG A 44 -5.64 1.49 -9.68
C ARG A 44 -4.60 2.49 -10.15
N THR A 45 -4.50 2.65 -11.45
CA THR A 45 -3.68 3.66 -12.12
C THR A 45 -4.60 4.58 -12.89
N GLU A 46 -4.57 5.86 -12.58
CA GLU A 46 -5.36 6.89 -13.28
C GLU A 46 -4.66 7.34 -14.55
N ARG A 47 -5.43 7.73 -15.56
CA ARG A 47 -4.92 8.23 -16.84
C ARG A 47 -5.16 9.73 -16.96
N TYR A 48 -4.10 10.47 -17.26
CA TYR A 48 -4.19 11.92 -17.44
C TYR A 48 -3.36 12.39 -18.63
N ARG A 49 -4.00 12.79 -19.72
CA ARG A 49 -3.37 13.34 -20.94
C ARG A 49 -2.21 12.50 -21.45
N GLY A 50 -2.40 11.17 -21.53
CA GLY A 50 -1.39 10.22 -21.95
C GLY A 50 -0.39 9.81 -20.87
N ASN A 51 -0.39 10.46 -19.73
CA ASN A 51 0.39 10.04 -18.56
C ASN A 51 -0.44 9.10 -17.67
N HIS A 52 0.25 8.23 -16.93
CA HIS A 52 -0.36 7.34 -15.95
C HIS A 52 0.11 7.73 -14.56
N ILE A 53 -0.79 7.73 -13.58
CA ILE A 53 -0.51 8.10 -12.20
C ILE A 53 -1.06 7.04 -11.23
N ASP A 54 -0.18 6.48 -10.43
CA ASP A 54 -0.55 5.51 -9.41
C ASP A 54 -1.04 6.20 -8.14
N ILE A 55 -1.98 5.55 -7.50
CA ILE A 55 -2.44 5.95 -6.17
C ILE A 55 -1.49 5.37 -5.11
N GLY A 56 -0.38 6.06 -4.87
CA GLY A 56 0.69 5.58 -4.01
C GLY A 56 1.61 4.54 -4.69
N GLY A 57 2.68 4.16 -4.01
CA GLY A 57 3.66 3.22 -4.55
C GLY A 57 3.24 1.77 -4.36
N HIS A 58 2.89 1.07 -5.43
CA HIS A 58 2.50 -0.34 -5.41
C HIS A 58 3.52 -1.19 -6.16
N ARG A 59 4.35 -1.92 -5.42
CA ARG A 59 5.31 -2.88 -5.96
C ARG A 59 4.68 -4.26 -6.03
N PHE A 60 4.97 -5.01 -7.09
CA PHE A 60 4.60 -6.42 -7.20
C PHE A 60 5.72 -7.28 -6.65
N PHE A 61 5.51 -7.64 -5.42
CA PHE A 61 6.44 -8.43 -4.65
C PHE A 61 5.67 -9.07 -3.48
N SER A 62 5.81 -10.38 -3.30
CA SER A 62 5.19 -11.13 -2.20
C SER A 62 6.09 -12.23 -1.70
N LYS A 63 5.96 -12.57 -0.41
CA LYS A 63 6.54 -13.76 0.20
C LYS A 63 5.83 -15.04 -0.25
N SER A 64 4.58 -14.90 -0.66
CA SER A 64 3.76 -16.02 -1.08
C SER A 64 4.07 -16.40 -2.53
N ASP A 65 4.57 -17.63 -2.73
CA ASP A 65 4.75 -18.19 -4.06
C ASP A 65 3.43 -18.28 -4.82
N ARG A 66 2.33 -18.56 -4.11
CA ARG A 66 0.99 -18.60 -4.69
C ARG A 66 0.64 -17.27 -5.35
N VAL A 67 0.88 -16.15 -4.66
CA VAL A 67 0.61 -14.81 -5.18
C VAL A 67 1.55 -14.45 -6.32
N MET A 68 2.85 -14.73 -6.18
CA MET A 68 3.82 -14.45 -7.23
C MET A 68 3.51 -15.20 -8.52
N ASN A 69 3.21 -16.51 -8.41
CA ASN A 69 2.82 -17.32 -9.57
C ASN A 69 1.54 -16.82 -10.21
N TRP A 70 0.54 -16.46 -9.38
CA TRP A 70 -0.73 -15.94 -9.85
C TRP A 70 -0.55 -14.63 -10.66
N TRP A 71 0.32 -13.71 -10.22
CA TRP A 71 0.63 -12.51 -10.98
C TRP A 71 1.29 -12.82 -12.33
N LEU A 72 2.25 -13.75 -12.32
CA LEU A 72 2.99 -14.13 -13.53
C LEU A 72 2.12 -14.95 -14.51
N ASP A 73 1.14 -15.72 -14.03
CA ASP A 73 0.16 -16.40 -14.87
C ASP A 73 -0.73 -15.38 -15.62
N ILE A 74 -1.11 -14.28 -14.96
CA ILE A 74 -1.92 -13.22 -15.56
C ILE A 74 -1.08 -12.33 -16.48
N MET A 75 0.10 -11.93 -16.02
CA MET A 75 0.96 -10.99 -16.72
C MET A 75 2.41 -11.47 -16.63
N PRO A 76 2.94 -12.08 -17.71
CA PRO A 76 4.29 -12.64 -17.71
C PRO A 76 5.35 -11.56 -17.57
N MET A 77 6.50 -11.95 -17.03
CA MET A 77 7.67 -11.09 -16.86
C MET A 77 8.35 -10.81 -18.19
N GLU A 78 8.88 -9.59 -18.36
CA GLU A 78 9.65 -9.21 -19.53
C GLU A 78 10.87 -10.10 -19.76
N GLN A 79 11.32 -10.19 -21.02
CA GLN A 79 12.54 -10.87 -21.38
C GLN A 79 13.74 -10.23 -20.67
N THR A 80 14.60 -11.06 -20.09
CA THR A 80 15.84 -10.61 -19.46
C THR A 80 17.03 -11.39 -20.02
N THR A 81 18.13 -10.68 -20.24
CA THR A 81 19.41 -11.29 -20.66
C THR A 81 20.21 -11.83 -19.48
N GLU A 82 19.81 -11.54 -18.25
CA GLU A 82 20.44 -12.06 -17.03
C GLU A 82 20.00 -13.51 -16.80
N GLN A 83 20.96 -14.45 -16.78
CA GLN A 83 20.72 -15.91 -16.65
C GLN A 83 20.06 -16.35 -15.34
N ALA A 84 20.05 -15.54 -14.31
CA ALA A 84 19.31 -15.76 -13.07
C ALA A 84 18.96 -14.42 -12.45
N PHE A 85 17.68 -14.09 -12.46
CA PHE A 85 17.16 -12.98 -11.71
C PHE A 85 16.67 -13.49 -10.35
N ALA A 86 17.44 -13.25 -9.30
CA ALA A 86 17.04 -13.57 -7.95
C ALA A 86 16.26 -12.39 -7.37
N ILE A 87 14.95 -12.54 -7.22
CA ILE A 87 14.18 -11.67 -6.31
C ILE A 87 14.48 -12.18 -4.91
N GLN A 88 15.35 -11.49 -4.19
CA GLN A 88 15.67 -11.83 -2.80
C GLN A 88 14.68 -11.17 -1.87
N TYR A 89 14.08 -11.98 -1.01
CA TYR A 89 13.21 -11.52 0.05
C TYR A 89 13.39 -12.35 1.32
N GLN A 90 13.75 -11.70 2.41
CA GLN A 90 13.88 -12.29 3.75
C GLN A 90 14.60 -13.65 3.80
N GLY A 91 15.80 -13.72 3.21
CA GLY A 91 16.62 -14.92 3.25
C GLY A 91 16.17 -16.05 2.31
N GLN A 92 15.09 -15.86 1.58
CA GLN A 92 14.73 -16.72 0.45
C GLN A 92 15.05 -16.00 -0.85
N SER A 93 15.98 -16.53 -1.61
CA SER A 93 16.18 -16.11 -2.99
C SER A 93 15.31 -16.99 -3.88
N ARG A 94 14.36 -16.39 -4.57
CA ARG A 94 13.68 -17.04 -5.68
C ARG A 94 14.48 -16.76 -6.93
N SER A 95 15.14 -17.76 -7.44
CA SER A 95 15.63 -17.74 -8.82
C SER A 95 14.41 -17.80 -9.72
N VAL A 96 14.06 -16.70 -10.36
CA VAL A 96 13.12 -16.72 -11.48
C VAL A 96 13.95 -17.10 -12.69
N GLU A 97 14.05 -18.40 -12.96
CA GLU A 97 14.68 -18.94 -14.14
C GLU A 97 13.78 -18.67 -15.35
N GLN A 98 13.96 -17.52 -15.99
CA GLN A 98 13.42 -17.23 -17.31
C GLN A 98 14.45 -16.42 -18.10
N ALA A 99 15.56 -17.07 -18.45
CA ALA A 99 16.43 -16.52 -19.46
C ALA A 99 15.80 -16.79 -20.84
N GLY A 100 15.37 -15.75 -21.54
CA GLY A 100 15.15 -15.78 -22.96
C GLY A 100 13.76 -16.02 -23.52
N GLU A 101 12.70 -16.26 -22.69
CA GLU A 101 11.35 -16.58 -23.18
C GLU A 101 10.26 -15.57 -22.78
N GLY A 102 10.61 -14.45 -22.16
CA GLY A 102 9.62 -13.43 -21.76
C GLY A 102 9.17 -12.55 -22.93
N PRO A 103 7.99 -11.91 -22.83
CA PRO A 103 7.52 -10.97 -23.83
C PRO A 103 8.37 -9.70 -23.87
N ASP A 104 8.52 -9.12 -25.07
CA ASP A 104 9.17 -7.84 -25.28
C ASP A 104 8.18 -6.70 -24.95
N PRO A 105 8.48 -5.80 -24.01
CA PRO A 105 7.63 -4.68 -23.68
C PRO A 105 7.34 -3.73 -24.85
N GLU A 106 8.19 -3.68 -25.87
CA GLU A 106 7.97 -2.84 -27.05
C GLU A 106 6.90 -3.42 -27.98
N THR A 107 6.62 -4.71 -27.89
CA THR A 107 5.66 -5.40 -28.76
C THR A 107 4.38 -5.82 -28.08
N THR A 108 4.35 -5.83 -26.74
CA THR A 108 3.15 -6.18 -25.96
C THR A 108 2.96 -5.30 -24.75
N ASP A 109 1.71 -5.09 -24.40
CA ASP A 109 1.34 -4.34 -23.20
C ASP A 109 1.14 -5.25 -21.99
N ARG A 110 0.83 -6.54 -22.21
CA ARG A 110 0.59 -7.51 -21.12
C ARG A 110 1.92 -8.08 -20.63
N VAL A 111 2.65 -7.27 -19.87
CA VAL A 111 4.01 -7.60 -19.40
C VAL A 111 4.32 -6.94 -18.05
N MET A 112 5.01 -7.70 -17.18
CA MET A 112 5.63 -7.20 -15.95
C MET A 112 7.06 -6.79 -16.22
N LEU A 113 7.40 -5.54 -16.00
CA LEU A 113 8.76 -5.02 -16.06
C LEU A 113 9.54 -5.38 -14.80
N ILE A 114 10.84 -5.54 -14.92
CA ILE A 114 11.79 -5.70 -13.82
C ILE A 114 12.38 -4.33 -13.50
N ARG A 115 11.98 -3.74 -12.36
CA ARG A 115 12.39 -2.37 -12.02
C ARG A 115 13.35 -2.32 -10.85
N PRO A 116 14.42 -1.50 -10.94
CA PRO A 116 15.30 -1.25 -9.80
C PRO A 116 14.54 -0.48 -8.73
N ARG A 117 14.80 -0.86 -7.47
CA ARG A 117 14.26 -0.14 -6.34
C ARG A 117 15.27 0.85 -5.80
N LYS A 118 14.91 2.12 -5.78
CA LYS A 118 15.64 3.14 -5.03
C LYS A 118 14.66 4.05 -4.31
N SER A 119 14.88 4.22 -2.99
CA SER A 119 14.12 5.18 -2.20
C SER A 119 15.05 5.86 -1.21
N ARG A 120 14.83 7.13 -0.97
CA ARG A 120 15.64 7.93 -0.05
C ARG A 120 14.76 8.83 0.81
N ILE A 121 15.34 9.38 1.87
CA ILE A 121 14.73 10.38 2.73
C ILE A 121 15.28 11.74 2.30
N TYR A 122 14.39 12.71 2.09
CA TYR A 122 14.76 14.11 1.87
C TYR A 122 14.57 14.90 3.14
N TRP A 123 15.68 15.34 3.71
CA TRP A 123 15.72 16.07 4.98
C TRP A 123 16.81 17.15 4.94
N ARG A 124 16.47 18.37 5.36
CA ARG A 124 17.34 19.55 5.30
C ARG A 124 17.96 19.77 3.92
N ARG A 125 17.14 19.62 2.88
CA ARG A 125 17.54 19.77 1.46
C ARG A 125 18.65 18.80 1.04
N ARG A 126 18.72 17.63 1.68
CA ARG A 126 19.70 16.57 1.37
C ARG A 126 19.01 15.21 1.32
N LEU A 127 19.47 14.37 0.41
CA LEU A 127 19.01 12.99 0.27
C LEU A 127 19.83 12.05 1.16
N PHE A 128 19.15 11.24 1.97
CA PHE A 128 19.71 10.18 2.80
C PHE A 128 19.20 8.83 2.32
N ASP A 129 20.03 7.81 2.37
CA ASP A 129 19.61 6.46 1.98
C ASP A 129 18.51 5.93 2.92
N TYR A 130 17.63 5.11 2.38
CA TYR A 130 16.61 4.41 3.15
C TYR A 130 16.71 2.89 2.91
N PRO A 131 16.85 2.09 3.99
CA PRO A 131 16.91 2.52 5.39
C PRO A 131 18.18 3.30 5.72
N LEU A 132 18.11 4.12 6.79
CA LEU A 132 19.27 4.91 7.25
C LEU A 132 20.40 3.98 7.65
N SER A 133 21.56 4.17 7.04
CA SER A 133 22.80 3.49 7.39
C SER A 133 23.84 4.48 7.92
N LEU A 134 24.74 4.03 8.80
CA LEU A 134 25.86 4.83 9.28
C LEU A 134 27.02 4.81 8.26
N SER A 135 26.72 5.26 7.05
CA SER A 135 27.73 5.42 5.99
C SER A 135 28.51 6.71 6.17
N ALA A 136 29.71 6.79 5.55
CA ALA A 136 30.50 8.01 5.52
C ALA A 136 29.71 9.21 4.96
N ASP A 137 28.82 8.95 3.99
CA ASP A 137 27.94 9.96 3.40
C ASP A 137 26.90 10.47 4.41
N THR A 138 26.25 9.56 5.15
CA THR A 138 25.31 9.93 6.23
C THR A 138 26.01 10.76 7.31
N ILE A 139 27.19 10.35 7.73
CA ILE A 139 27.99 11.06 8.73
C ILE A 139 28.32 12.48 8.25
N ARG A 140 28.78 12.62 7.00
CA ARG A 140 29.09 13.92 6.39
C ARG A 140 27.84 14.81 6.29
N LYS A 141 26.69 14.27 5.88
CA LYS A 141 25.45 15.02 5.73
C LYS A 141 24.82 15.42 7.06
N MET A 142 24.91 14.59 8.10
CA MET A 142 24.43 14.90 9.46
C MET A 142 25.33 15.89 10.18
N GLY A 143 26.63 15.78 9.98
CA GLY A 143 27.67 16.54 10.73
C GLY A 143 27.99 15.92 12.08
N LEU A 144 29.26 16.07 12.52
CA LEU A 144 29.78 15.41 13.71
C LEU A 144 29.08 15.82 15.02
N ILE A 145 28.68 17.09 15.17
CA ILE A 145 28.00 17.59 16.38
C ILE A 145 26.65 16.88 16.56
N ARG A 146 25.86 16.76 15.47
CA ARG A 146 24.55 16.11 15.54
C ARG A 146 24.67 14.61 15.71
N LEU A 147 25.65 13.99 15.08
CA LEU A 147 25.96 12.57 15.29
C LEU A 147 26.35 12.30 16.75
N GLY A 148 27.17 13.15 17.36
CA GLY A 148 27.50 13.05 18.78
C GLY A 148 26.29 13.20 19.70
N ARG A 149 25.38 14.15 19.40
CA ARG A 149 24.10 14.31 20.12
C ARG A 149 23.19 13.10 19.95
N ALA A 150 23.10 12.53 18.75
CA ALA A 150 22.32 11.32 18.48
C ALA A 150 22.89 10.13 19.28
N GLY A 151 24.21 9.93 19.28
CA GLY A 151 24.88 8.90 20.07
C GLY A 151 24.65 9.05 21.57
N LEU A 152 24.82 10.26 22.13
CA LEU A 152 24.55 10.51 23.54
C LEU A 152 23.08 10.30 23.91
N SER A 153 22.18 10.75 23.04
CA SER A 153 20.72 10.55 23.21
C SER A 153 20.35 9.07 23.20
N TYR A 154 20.97 8.28 22.32
CA TYR A 154 20.80 6.83 22.28
C TYR A 154 21.30 6.14 23.56
N LEU A 155 22.53 6.48 23.99
CA LEU A 155 23.09 5.92 25.23
C LEU A 155 22.24 6.24 26.45
N ARG A 156 21.70 7.47 26.52
CA ARG A 156 20.76 7.86 27.59
C ARG A 156 19.46 7.03 27.52
N ALA A 157 18.88 6.82 26.34
CA ALA A 157 17.67 6.01 26.20
C ALA A 157 17.91 4.54 26.57
N ALA A 158 19.07 3.99 26.21
CA ALA A 158 19.49 2.64 26.58
C ALA A 158 19.73 2.46 28.10
N ALA A 159 20.29 3.48 28.76
CA ALA A 159 20.56 3.45 30.20
C ALA A 159 19.29 3.70 31.04
N CYS A 160 18.38 4.56 30.55
CA CYS A 160 17.18 4.99 31.26
C CYS A 160 15.95 4.89 30.30
N PRO A 161 15.52 3.67 29.93
CA PRO A 161 14.38 3.51 29.05
C PRO A 161 13.08 3.96 29.72
N VAL A 162 12.15 4.49 28.93
CA VAL A 162 10.79 4.80 29.38
C VAL A 162 10.03 3.48 29.57
N THR A 163 9.59 3.21 30.80
CA THR A 163 8.86 1.98 31.16
C THR A 163 7.62 2.30 32.00
N PRO A 164 6.43 1.83 31.64
CA PRO A 164 6.11 1.08 30.42
C PRO A 164 6.09 1.97 29.16
N GLU A 165 6.36 1.38 28.00
CA GLU A 165 6.15 2.04 26.70
C GLU A 165 4.63 2.19 26.47
N ARG A 166 4.12 3.43 26.48
CA ARG A 166 2.68 3.70 26.35
C ARG A 166 2.27 4.04 24.92
N ASN A 167 3.18 4.62 24.18
CA ASN A 167 2.90 5.19 22.88
C ASN A 167 4.10 5.04 21.92
N LEU A 168 3.87 5.35 20.65
CA LEU A 168 4.87 5.26 19.60
C LEU A 168 6.11 6.14 19.87
N GLN A 169 5.93 7.31 20.48
CA GLN A 169 7.06 8.17 20.85
C GLN A 169 8.00 7.44 21.82
N ASP A 170 7.45 6.84 22.90
CA ASP A 170 8.24 6.10 23.89
C ASP A 170 8.95 4.92 23.23
N PHE A 171 8.21 4.18 22.39
CA PHE A 171 8.71 3.05 21.62
C PHE A 171 9.93 3.43 20.77
N ILE A 172 9.85 4.51 20.00
CA ILE A 172 10.92 4.94 19.10
C ILE A 172 12.09 5.54 19.90
N ILE A 173 11.82 6.33 20.92
CA ILE A 173 12.87 6.93 21.76
C ILE A 173 13.72 5.86 22.45
N ASN A 174 13.10 4.81 22.98
CA ASN A 174 13.81 3.72 23.63
C ASN A 174 14.76 2.97 22.68
N ARG A 175 14.42 2.91 21.39
CA ARG A 175 15.20 2.17 20.36
C ARG A 175 16.23 3.01 19.64
N PHE A 176 15.97 4.30 19.46
CA PHE A 176 16.79 5.18 18.61
C PHE A 176 17.31 6.43 19.32
N GLY A 177 16.79 6.72 20.53
CA GLY A 177 17.06 7.96 21.23
C GLY A 177 16.23 9.14 20.71
N ARG A 178 16.05 10.15 21.56
CA ARG A 178 15.22 11.34 21.31
C ARG A 178 15.69 12.17 20.11
N GLU A 179 16.99 12.26 19.88
CA GLU A 179 17.53 13.06 18.77
C GLU A 179 17.14 12.46 17.41
N LEU A 180 17.29 11.14 17.23
CA LEU A 180 16.88 10.48 15.99
C LEU A 180 15.36 10.44 15.84
N TYR A 181 14.61 10.24 16.93
CA TYR A 181 13.16 10.38 16.92
C TYR A 181 12.72 11.74 16.37
N ASN A 182 13.24 12.83 16.92
CA ASN A 182 12.89 14.18 16.47
C ASN A 182 13.34 14.47 15.03
N THR A 183 14.42 13.83 14.57
CA THR A 183 15.02 14.09 13.25
C THR A 183 14.30 13.34 12.14
N PHE A 184 14.02 12.03 12.31
CA PHE A 184 13.61 11.16 11.22
C PHE A 184 12.25 10.49 11.40
N PHE A 185 11.65 10.55 12.58
CA PHE A 185 10.40 9.84 12.83
C PHE A 185 9.23 10.77 13.08
N LYS A 186 9.39 11.73 14.00
CA LYS A 186 8.28 12.54 14.49
C LYS A 186 7.53 13.26 13.38
N SER A 187 8.19 14.16 12.66
CA SER A 187 7.56 15.02 11.65
C SER A 187 6.86 14.21 10.55
N TYR A 188 7.52 13.18 10.05
CA TYR A 188 6.94 12.33 9.00
C TYR A 188 5.75 11.52 9.50
N THR A 189 5.86 10.89 10.68
CA THR A 189 4.78 10.10 11.26
C THR A 189 3.54 10.96 11.53
N GLU A 190 3.74 12.14 12.10
CA GLU A 190 2.66 13.09 12.38
C GLU A 190 2.00 13.61 11.08
N LYS A 191 2.77 13.84 10.01
CA LYS A 191 2.20 14.14 8.67
C LYS A 191 1.31 13.00 8.16
N VAL A 192 1.81 11.77 8.23
CA VAL A 192 1.10 10.59 7.69
C VAL A 192 -0.17 10.31 8.47
N TRP A 193 -0.10 10.32 9.80
CA TRP A 193 -1.24 9.91 10.65
C TRP A 193 -2.14 11.04 11.09
N GLY A 194 -1.67 12.28 11.02
CA GLY A 194 -2.44 13.46 11.42
C GLY A 194 -2.68 13.58 12.92
N VAL A 195 -1.98 12.77 13.72
CA VAL A 195 -2.03 12.77 15.18
C VAL A 195 -0.62 12.77 15.76
N PRO A 196 -0.40 13.36 16.94
CA PRO A 196 0.90 13.32 17.62
C PRO A 196 1.37 11.89 17.92
N CYS A 197 2.68 11.64 17.83
CA CYS A 197 3.23 10.30 18.10
C CYS A 197 2.94 9.76 19.51
N ASN A 198 2.68 10.63 20.47
CA ASN A 198 2.30 10.24 21.84
C ASN A 198 0.83 9.82 21.98
N GLU A 199 0.02 9.97 20.95
CA GLU A 199 -1.37 9.49 20.89
C GLU A 199 -1.51 8.16 20.14
N ILE A 200 -0.46 7.73 19.43
CA ILE A 200 -0.42 6.45 18.72
C ILE A 200 0.06 5.36 19.69
N PRO A 201 -0.64 4.23 19.87
CA PRO A 201 -0.23 3.14 20.77
C PRO A 201 1.15 2.57 20.41
N ALA A 202 1.91 2.13 21.43
CA ALA A 202 3.24 1.56 21.24
C ALA A 202 3.22 0.29 20.37
N ASP A 203 2.19 -0.54 20.49
CA ASP A 203 2.02 -1.78 19.73
C ASP A 203 1.99 -1.56 18.21
N TRP A 204 1.46 -0.40 17.79
CA TRP A 204 1.51 -0.01 16.38
C TRP A 204 2.96 0.13 15.87
N GLY A 205 3.82 0.75 16.68
CA GLY A 205 5.26 0.86 16.39
C GLY A 205 5.94 -0.51 16.37
N ALA A 206 5.60 -1.36 17.33
CA ALA A 206 6.13 -2.72 17.43
C ALA A 206 5.82 -3.57 16.19
N GLN A 207 4.64 -3.43 15.63
CA GLN A 207 4.24 -4.14 14.40
C GLN A 207 4.97 -3.63 13.14
N ARG A 208 5.40 -2.35 13.11
CA ARG A 208 5.96 -1.70 11.91
C ARG A 208 7.45 -1.49 11.93
N ILE A 209 8.05 -1.37 13.10
CA ILE A 209 9.46 -1.01 13.30
C ILE A 209 10.22 -2.18 13.96
N LYS A 210 9.72 -3.41 13.83
CA LYS A 210 10.41 -4.60 14.34
C LYS A 210 11.77 -4.75 13.67
N GLY A 211 12.79 -5.04 14.48
CA GLY A 211 14.13 -5.42 14.02
C GLY A 211 15.09 -4.28 13.70
N LEU A 212 14.63 -3.04 13.60
CA LEU A 212 15.54 -1.90 13.48
C LEU A 212 16.22 -1.61 14.83
N SER A 213 17.40 -2.17 15.03
CA SER A 213 18.30 -1.83 16.16
C SER A 213 19.54 -1.17 15.61
N ILE A 214 19.88 0.02 16.13
CA ILE A 214 21.13 0.71 15.78
C ILE A 214 22.33 -0.20 16.03
N LEU A 215 22.29 -1.01 17.09
CA LEU A 215 23.37 -1.95 17.41
C LEU A 215 23.51 -3.05 16.35
N LYS A 216 22.38 -3.58 15.83
CA LYS A 216 22.41 -4.56 14.72
C LYS A 216 22.93 -3.90 13.44
N ALA A 217 22.47 -2.68 13.12
CA ALA A 217 22.94 -1.93 11.94
C ALA A 217 24.44 -1.59 12.07
N LEU A 218 24.91 -1.19 13.26
CA LEU A 218 26.32 -0.92 13.53
C LEU A 218 27.17 -2.19 13.42
N LYS A 219 26.70 -3.30 14.02
CA LYS A 219 27.38 -4.60 13.94
C LYS A 219 27.45 -5.08 12.48
N HIS A 220 26.39 -4.91 11.72
CA HIS A 220 26.37 -5.29 10.29
C HIS A 220 27.31 -4.41 9.44
N ALA A 221 27.35 -3.09 9.70
CA ALA A 221 28.27 -2.18 9.03
C ALA A 221 29.74 -2.50 9.36
N LEU A 222 30.04 -2.84 10.61
CA LEU A 222 31.40 -3.25 11.04
C LEU A 222 31.80 -4.63 10.51
N MET A 223 30.84 -5.56 10.39
CA MET A 223 31.09 -6.90 9.84
C MET A 223 31.25 -6.87 8.31
N LYS A 224 30.50 -6.02 7.60
CA LYS A 224 30.60 -5.85 6.14
C LYS A 224 31.98 -5.33 5.69
N GLN A 225 32.72 -4.64 6.57
CA GLN A 225 34.11 -4.24 6.31
C GLN A 225 35.13 -5.39 6.47
N ARG A 226 34.75 -6.53 7.06
CA ARG A 226 35.67 -7.64 7.35
C ARG A 226 35.46 -8.90 6.51
N SER A 227 34.36 -9.05 5.80
CA SER A 227 34.10 -10.24 4.98
C SER A 227 33.78 -9.83 3.55
N GLY A 228 34.66 -10.23 2.61
CA GLY A 228 34.41 -10.15 1.18
C GLY A 228 33.41 -11.22 0.69
N ASP A 229 32.49 -11.64 1.54
CA ASP A 229 31.53 -12.70 1.22
C ASP A 229 30.18 -12.08 0.78
N VAL A 230 29.81 -12.33 -0.45
CA VAL A 230 28.65 -11.78 -1.19
C VAL A 230 27.36 -12.57 -0.90
N SER A 231 27.31 -13.44 0.09
CA SER A 231 26.10 -14.20 0.39
C SER A 231 25.10 -13.37 1.23
N GLN A 232 24.11 -12.77 0.55
CA GLN A 232 23.04 -11.94 1.15
C GLN A 232 21.89 -12.79 1.73
N LYS A 233 22.19 -13.78 2.58
CA LYS A 233 21.17 -14.74 3.06
C LYS A 233 20.10 -14.21 4.04
N ASN A 234 20.16 -12.95 4.48
CA ASN A 234 19.20 -12.38 5.46
C ASN A 234 18.91 -10.91 5.12
N THR A 235 18.23 -10.65 4.00
CA THR A 235 17.97 -9.29 3.52
C THR A 235 16.56 -8.81 3.91
N GLU A 236 16.45 -7.67 4.61
CA GLU A 236 15.18 -7.04 5.01
C GLU A 236 14.40 -6.53 3.79
N THR A 237 13.05 -6.43 3.88
CA THR A 237 12.16 -5.94 2.79
C THR A 237 12.58 -4.57 2.24
N SER A 238 13.23 -3.76 3.06
CA SER A 238 13.82 -2.48 2.68
C SER A 238 15.05 -2.60 1.78
N LEU A 239 15.61 -3.80 1.64
CA LEU A 239 16.81 -4.11 0.87
C LEU A 239 16.51 -4.87 -0.44
N ILE A 240 15.25 -4.95 -0.85
CA ILE A 240 14.88 -5.45 -2.17
C ILE A 240 15.47 -4.52 -3.21
N GLU A 241 16.36 -5.04 -4.04
CA GLU A 241 17.03 -4.25 -5.07
C GLU A 241 16.17 -4.09 -6.35
N ARG A 242 15.25 -5.01 -6.59
CA ARG A 242 14.38 -5.03 -7.79
C ARG A 242 12.97 -5.51 -7.43
N PHE A 243 11.97 -5.11 -8.20
CA PHE A 243 10.57 -5.53 -8.07
C PHE A 243 9.91 -5.66 -9.44
N LEU A 244 8.80 -6.40 -9.52
CA LEU A 244 7.99 -6.48 -10.71
C LEU A 244 6.99 -5.33 -10.75
N TYR A 245 6.69 -4.86 -11.97
CA TYR A 245 5.78 -3.74 -12.16
C TYR A 245 5.10 -3.79 -13.52
N PRO A 246 3.76 -3.77 -13.60
CA PRO A 246 3.05 -3.75 -14.88
C PRO A 246 3.46 -2.55 -15.74
N LYS A 247 3.57 -2.74 -17.04
CA LYS A 247 4.03 -1.72 -18.00
C LYS A 247 3.36 -0.36 -17.79
N PHE A 248 2.03 -0.32 -17.60
CA PHE A 248 1.23 0.89 -17.41
C PHE A 248 0.73 1.09 -15.97
N GLY A 249 1.43 0.54 -15.00
CA GLY A 249 1.11 0.68 -13.59
C GLY A 249 0.25 -0.46 -13.02
N PRO A 250 0.10 -0.52 -11.69
CA PRO A 250 -0.60 -1.61 -10.99
C PRO A 250 -2.06 -1.78 -11.43
N GLY A 251 -2.72 -0.69 -11.84
CA GLY A 251 -4.10 -0.73 -12.35
C GLY A 251 -4.26 -1.63 -13.56
N GLN A 252 -3.26 -1.70 -14.43
CA GLN A 252 -3.27 -2.57 -15.60
C GLN A 252 -3.45 -4.05 -15.25
N MET A 253 -2.82 -4.53 -14.17
CA MET A 253 -3.03 -5.90 -13.68
C MET A 253 -4.51 -6.14 -13.38
N TRP A 254 -5.14 -5.22 -12.66
CA TRP A 254 -6.51 -5.39 -12.20
C TRP A 254 -7.54 -5.19 -13.31
N GLU A 255 -7.26 -4.31 -14.28
CA GLU A 255 -8.04 -4.18 -15.51
C GLU A 255 -7.98 -5.49 -16.33
N THR A 256 -6.80 -6.10 -16.46
CA THR A 256 -6.61 -7.39 -17.14
C THR A 256 -7.41 -8.50 -16.44
N VAL A 257 -7.32 -8.58 -15.12
CA VAL A 257 -8.08 -9.57 -14.33
C VAL A 257 -9.58 -9.39 -14.48
N ALA A 258 -10.07 -8.15 -14.46
CA ALA A 258 -11.49 -7.87 -14.66
C ALA A 258 -11.96 -8.30 -16.06
N GLY A 259 -11.17 -8.07 -17.09
CA GLY A 259 -11.42 -8.59 -18.44
C GLY A 259 -11.51 -10.11 -18.48
N GLU A 260 -10.55 -10.81 -17.89
CA GLU A 260 -10.56 -12.28 -17.82
C GLU A 260 -11.76 -12.84 -17.02
N ILE A 261 -12.21 -12.14 -15.97
CA ILE A 261 -13.42 -12.50 -15.23
C ILE A 261 -14.63 -12.45 -16.16
N GLN A 262 -14.78 -11.37 -16.95
CA GLN A 262 -15.89 -11.22 -17.89
C GLN A 262 -15.85 -12.25 -19.03
N GLU A 263 -14.68 -12.50 -19.60
CA GLU A 263 -14.47 -13.53 -20.63
C GLU A 263 -14.84 -14.94 -20.15
N ARG A 264 -14.66 -15.23 -18.86
CA ARG A 264 -15.05 -16.50 -18.21
C ARG A 264 -16.50 -16.53 -17.75
N GLY A 265 -17.28 -15.48 -18.06
CA GLY A 265 -18.71 -15.38 -17.76
C GLY A 265 -19.04 -14.82 -16.37
N GLY A 266 -18.07 -14.28 -15.61
CA GLY A 266 -18.33 -13.47 -14.43
C GLY A 266 -18.82 -12.07 -14.81
N GLU A 267 -19.39 -11.37 -13.85
CA GLU A 267 -19.89 -10.02 -14.06
C GLU A 267 -19.10 -9.00 -13.23
N VAL A 268 -18.80 -7.84 -13.81
CA VAL A 268 -18.16 -6.70 -13.12
C VAL A 268 -18.99 -5.46 -13.39
N LEU A 269 -19.70 -4.98 -12.36
CA LEU A 269 -20.57 -3.82 -12.42
C LEU A 269 -19.85 -2.61 -11.82
N LEU A 270 -19.38 -1.70 -12.68
CA LEU A 270 -18.82 -0.41 -12.29
C LEU A 270 -19.94 0.59 -12.00
N ARG A 271 -19.65 1.60 -11.18
CA ARG A 271 -20.60 2.64 -10.75
C ARG A 271 -21.84 2.05 -10.07
N HIS A 272 -21.61 0.99 -9.27
CA HIS A 272 -22.63 0.33 -8.50
C HIS A 272 -22.18 0.25 -7.02
N THR A 273 -23.05 0.66 -6.12
CA THR A 273 -22.80 0.70 -4.67
C THR A 273 -23.73 -0.26 -3.92
N ALA A 274 -23.18 -1.11 -3.06
CA ALA A 274 -23.98 -1.90 -2.14
C ALA A 274 -24.60 -0.99 -1.08
N THR A 275 -25.93 -0.94 -0.99
CA THR A 275 -26.71 -0.06 -0.10
C THR A 275 -27.43 -0.80 1.00
N GLY A 276 -27.58 -2.14 0.87
CA GLY A 276 -28.23 -2.98 1.87
C GLY A 276 -27.77 -4.44 1.78
N ILE A 277 -27.76 -5.13 2.90
CA ILE A 277 -27.49 -6.57 3.00
C ILE A 277 -28.59 -7.22 3.83
N ALA A 278 -29.40 -8.05 3.19
CA ALA A 278 -30.48 -8.79 3.83
C ALA A 278 -29.93 -10.09 4.42
N THR A 279 -30.31 -10.38 5.67
CA THR A 279 -29.86 -11.55 6.42
C THR A 279 -31.03 -12.36 6.96
N ALA A 280 -30.83 -13.67 7.06
CA ALA A 280 -31.79 -14.57 7.73
C ALA A 280 -31.07 -15.82 8.24
N ASN A 281 -31.42 -16.27 9.46
CA ASN A 281 -30.89 -17.50 10.04
C ASN A 281 -29.37 -17.60 10.05
N GLY A 282 -28.66 -16.51 10.42
CA GLY A 282 -27.19 -16.47 10.50
C GLY A 282 -26.46 -16.46 9.16
N ALA A 283 -27.17 -16.15 8.05
CA ALA A 283 -26.58 -16.05 6.72
C ALA A 283 -27.07 -14.82 5.97
N VAL A 284 -26.27 -14.28 5.09
CA VAL A 284 -26.70 -13.28 4.09
C VAL A 284 -27.55 -13.97 3.03
N ARG A 285 -28.62 -13.32 2.59
CA ARG A 285 -29.55 -13.81 1.58
C ARG A 285 -29.55 -13.01 0.30
N ALA A 286 -29.32 -11.70 0.41
CA ALA A 286 -29.28 -10.82 -0.74
C ALA A 286 -28.48 -9.56 -0.45
N VAL A 287 -28.02 -8.91 -1.50
CA VAL A 287 -27.36 -7.60 -1.47
C VAL A 287 -28.17 -6.63 -2.32
N THR A 288 -28.56 -5.49 -1.76
CA THR A 288 -29.17 -4.39 -2.50
C THR A 288 -28.09 -3.51 -3.09
N VAL A 289 -28.18 -3.25 -4.36
CA VAL A 289 -27.17 -2.55 -5.15
C VAL A 289 -27.81 -1.38 -5.87
N ARG A 290 -27.25 -0.18 -5.71
CA ARG A 290 -27.67 1.02 -6.42
C ARG A 290 -26.72 1.29 -7.59
N ASN A 291 -27.31 1.48 -8.76
CA ASN A 291 -26.61 2.01 -9.92
C ASN A 291 -26.44 3.53 -9.75
N GLU A 292 -25.23 4.04 -9.74
CA GLU A 292 -24.92 5.45 -9.45
C GLU A 292 -25.30 6.40 -10.61
N ASP A 293 -25.45 5.89 -11.83
CA ASP A 293 -25.83 6.71 -12.98
C ASP A 293 -27.34 6.95 -13.03
N THR A 294 -28.12 5.92 -12.64
CA THR A 294 -29.59 5.96 -12.77
C THR A 294 -30.31 6.13 -11.44
N GLY A 295 -29.58 5.94 -10.32
CA GLY A 295 -30.16 5.89 -8.97
C GLY A 295 -31.02 4.64 -8.70
N ARG A 296 -31.17 3.73 -9.67
CA ARG A 296 -32.00 2.53 -9.53
C ARG A 296 -31.36 1.54 -8.56
N GLU A 297 -32.15 1.02 -7.64
CA GLU A 297 -31.76 -0.08 -6.76
C GLU A 297 -32.27 -1.43 -7.28
N THR A 298 -31.46 -2.46 -7.10
CA THR A 298 -31.77 -3.85 -7.43
C THR A 298 -31.29 -4.74 -6.30
N THR A 299 -32.12 -5.68 -5.87
CA THR A 299 -31.76 -6.67 -4.85
C THR A 299 -31.32 -7.96 -5.54
N ILE A 300 -30.12 -8.41 -5.24
CA ILE A 300 -29.44 -9.56 -5.87
C ILE A 300 -29.36 -10.68 -4.82
N PRO A 301 -29.99 -11.84 -5.04
CA PRO A 301 -29.83 -13.02 -4.19
C PRO A 301 -28.36 -13.45 -4.16
N ALA A 302 -27.86 -13.88 -2.98
CA ALA A 302 -26.48 -14.28 -2.80
C ALA A 302 -26.36 -15.53 -1.94
N ASP A 303 -25.66 -16.55 -2.46
CA ASP A 303 -25.25 -17.73 -1.69
C ASP A 303 -23.99 -17.43 -0.87
N TYR A 304 -23.10 -16.58 -1.38
CA TYR A 304 -21.88 -16.12 -0.74
C TYR A 304 -21.71 -14.60 -0.94
N VAL A 305 -21.17 -13.92 0.08
CA VAL A 305 -20.86 -12.50 -0.01
C VAL A 305 -19.42 -12.27 0.43
N PHE A 306 -18.61 -11.65 -0.44
CA PHE A 306 -17.30 -11.13 -0.11
C PHE A 306 -17.39 -9.62 0.04
N SER A 307 -16.90 -9.10 1.14
CA SER A 307 -16.87 -7.65 1.37
C SER A 307 -15.44 -7.15 1.54
N SER A 308 -15.00 -6.30 0.64
CA SER A 308 -13.78 -5.51 0.78
C SER A 308 -14.07 -4.04 1.10
N MET A 309 -15.34 -3.70 1.30
CA MET A 309 -15.77 -2.36 1.70
C MET A 309 -15.34 -2.05 3.15
N PRO A 310 -15.23 -0.77 3.54
CA PRO A 310 -14.92 -0.42 4.91
C PRO A 310 -15.89 -1.05 5.90
N VAL A 311 -15.35 -1.68 6.96
CA VAL A 311 -16.15 -2.40 7.97
C VAL A 311 -17.26 -1.53 8.57
N ARG A 312 -16.99 -0.24 8.76
CA ARG A 312 -18.00 0.71 9.28
C ARG A 312 -19.21 0.78 8.36
N GLU A 313 -19.00 0.86 7.07
CA GLU A 313 -20.08 0.90 6.07
C GLU A 313 -20.79 -0.45 5.97
N LEU A 314 -20.05 -1.56 6.06
CA LEU A 314 -20.63 -2.91 6.06
C LEU A 314 -21.61 -3.09 7.24
N VAL A 315 -21.19 -2.74 8.46
CA VAL A 315 -22.06 -2.85 9.65
C VAL A 315 -23.31 -1.98 9.52
N ARG A 316 -23.18 -0.81 8.88
CA ARG A 316 -24.30 0.14 8.70
C ARG A 316 -25.36 -0.36 7.72
N ILE A 317 -24.98 -1.12 6.68
CA ILE A 317 -25.91 -1.58 5.64
C ILE A 317 -26.49 -2.97 5.89
N LEU A 318 -26.06 -3.67 6.97
CA LEU A 318 -26.71 -4.90 7.42
C LEU A 318 -28.11 -4.60 7.95
N ASP A 319 -29.10 -5.39 7.54
CA ASP A 319 -30.51 -5.25 7.95
C ASP A 319 -30.80 -5.74 9.38
N THR A 320 -29.82 -6.38 10.02
CA THR A 320 -29.93 -6.84 11.40
C THR A 320 -29.50 -5.75 12.38
N ASP A 321 -30.22 -5.65 13.49
CA ASP A 321 -29.83 -4.80 14.62
C ASP A 321 -28.52 -5.32 15.25
N ALA A 322 -27.39 -4.78 14.76
CA ALA A 322 -26.11 -5.01 15.42
C ALA A 322 -26.18 -4.49 16.87
N PRO A 323 -25.58 -5.20 17.85
CA PRO A 323 -25.47 -4.71 19.22
C PRO A 323 -24.93 -3.28 19.27
N GLY A 324 -25.43 -2.46 20.21
CA GLY A 324 -24.98 -1.07 20.36
C GLY A 324 -23.46 -0.95 20.45
N SER A 325 -22.81 -1.85 21.20
CA SER A 325 -21.35 -1.89 21.33
C SER A 325 -20.64 -2.11 19.98
N VAL A 326 -21.16 -2.98 19.12
CA VAL A 326 -20.62 -3.24 17.77
C VAL A 326 -20.76 -2.01 16.89
N ARG A 327 -21.95 -1.35 16.92
CA ARG A 327 -22.18 -0.12 16.16
C ARG A 327 -21.25 1.02 16.62
N ASP A 328 -21.07 1.17 17.92
CA ASP A 328 -20.20 2.21 18.49
C ASP A 328 -18.74 2.00 18.08
N VAL A 329 -18.26 0.75 18.17
CA VAL A 329 -16.90 0.41 17.72
C VAL A 329 -16.75 0.64 16.22
N ALA A 330 -17.66 0.13 15.39
CA ALA A 330 -17.60 0.28 13.94
C ALA A 330 -17.64 1.76 13.52
N ASN A 331 -18.52 2.58 14.10
CA ASN A 331 -18.62 4.01 13.81
C ASN A 331 -17.37 4.79 14.27
N GLY A 332 -16.71 4.35 15.33
CA GLY A 332 -15.49 4.96 15.84
C GLY A 332 -14.21 4.54 15.12
N LEU A 333 -14.27 3.59 14.15
CA LEU A 333 -13.11 3.21 13.35
C LEU A 333 -12.66 4.37 12.46
N MET A 334 -11.40 4.73 12.59
CA MET A 334 -10.80 5.84 11.88
C MET A 334 -10.03 5.37 10.64
N TYR A 335 -10.05 6.20 9.61
CA TYR A 335 -9.29 6.01 8.38
C TYR A 335 -8.57 7.31 8.06
N ARG A 336 -7.35 7.19 7.55
CA ARG A 336 -6.64 8.32 6.97
C ARG A 336 -6.89 8.35 5.48
N ASP A 337 -7.19 9.52 4.97
CA ASP A 337 -7.36 9.81 3.56
C ASP A 337 -6.06 10.39 3.00
N PHE A 338 -5.94 10.46 1.70
CA PHE A 338 -4.89 11.24 1.06
C PHE A 338 -5.32 11.70 -0.33
N PHE A 339 -4.64 12.68 -0.85
CA PHE A 339 -4.70 13.00 -2.26
C PHE A 339 -3.29 13.03 -2.85
N THR A 340 -3.22 12.74 -4.14
CA THR A 340 -2.00 12.84 -4.93
C THR A 340 -2.16 13.98 -5.92
N VAL A 341 -1.18 14.89 -5.94
CA VAL A 341 -1.03 15.86 -7.03
C VAL A 341 -0.08 15.24 -8.05
N GLY A 342 -0.59 14.92 -9.24
CA GLY A 342 0.23 14.64 -10.41
C GLY A 342 0.76 15.95 -10.98
N LEU A 343 2.07 16.09 -11.14
CA LEU A 343 2.70 17.31 -11.65
C LEU A 343 3.67 16.96 -12.77
N LEU A 344 3.37 17.44 -13.98
CA LEU A 344 4.28 17.34 -15.12
C LEU A 344 5.24 18.54 -15.08
N VAL A 345 6.54 18.24 -15.07
CA VAL A 345 7.57 19.29 -15.05
C VAL A 345 8.55 19.11 -16.20
N GLU A 346 9.09 20.22 -16.70
CA GLU A 346 10.14 20.22 -17.71
C GLU A 346 11.34 19.40 -17.24
N LYS A 347 11.80 19.69 -16.02
CA LYS A 347 12.92 18.99 -15.36
C LYS A 347 12.90 19.16 -13.85
N MET A 348 13.65 18.31 -13.16
CA MET A 348 13.96 18.45 -11.73
C MET A 348 15.29 19.19 -11.54
N LYS A 349 15.42 19.92 -10.42
CA LYS A 349 16.73 20.44 -9.95
C LYS A 349 17.56 19.38 -9.25
N LEU A 350 16.91 18.30 -8.77
CA LEU A 350 17.60 17.18 -8.16
C LEU A 350 18.13 16.27 -9.28
N GLU A 351 19.43 16.33 -9.48
CA GLU A 351 20.15 15.50 -10.45
C GLU A 351 21.04 14.49 -9.74
N ASP A 352 21.38 13.42 -10.44
CA ASP A 352 22.39 12.47 -9.99
C ASP A 352 23.77 13.13 -10.09
N PRO A 353 24.49 13.27 -8.96
CA PRO A 353 25.79 13.99 -8.96
C PRO A 353 26.86 13.37 -9.87
N GLN A 354 26.69 12.11 -10.27
CA GLN A 354 27.68 11.40 -11.11
C GLN A 354 27.37 11.55 -12.60
N THR A 355 26.10 11.57 -12.98
CA THR A 355 25.69 11.57 -14.40
C THR A 355 25.09 12.90 -14.85
N GLY A 356 24.66 13.76 -13.94
CA GLY A 356 23.89 14.97 -14.26
C GLY A 356 22.45 14.69 -14.70
N ASP A 357 22.04 13.42 -14.71
CA ASP A 357 20.69 13.02 -15.11
C ASP A 357 19.70 13.13 -13.95
N ARG A 358 18.42 12.91 -14.25
CA ARG A 358 17.36 12.75 -13.25
C ARG A 358 17.73 11.65 -12.26
N ILE A 359 17.54 11.90 -10.97
CA ILE A 359 17.74 10.89 -9.92
C ILE A 359 16.88 9.64 -10.17
N ARG A 360 17.40 8.47 -9.78
CA ARG A 360 16.79 7.16 -10.05
C ARG A 360 15.85 6.66 -8.96
N ASP A 361 15.43 7.53 -8.04
CA ASP A 361 14.50 7.16 -6.98
C ASP A 361 13.11 6.92 -7.52
N ASN A 362 12.47 5.81 -7.11
CA ASN A 362 11.06 5.58 -7.40
C ASN A 362 10.19 6.49 -6.51
N TRP A 363 10.55 6.61 -5.22
CA TRP A 363 9.91 7.55 -4.30
C TRP A 363 10.88 8.09 -3.27
N ILE A 364 10.53 9.25 -2.71
CA ILE A 364 11.30 9.96 -1.71
C ILE A 364 10.39 10.32 -0.55
N TYR A 365 10.81 9.99 0.68
CA TYR A 365 10.13 10.42 1.90
C TYR A 365 10.50 11.86 2.22
N ILE A 366 9.53 12.78 2.22
CA ILE A 366 9.76 14.21 2.47
C ILE A 366 9.61 14.50 3.97
N GLN A 367 10.74 14.64 4.64
CA GLN A 367 10.78 14.93 6.07
C GLN A 367 11.07 16.41 6.39
N GLU A 368 10.82 17.29 5.43
CA GLU A 368 10.90 18.72 5.62
C GLU A 368 9.70 19.22 6.42
N PRO A 369 9.90 19.89 7.57
CA PRO A 369 8.79 20.31 8.41
C PRO A 369 8.00 21.50 7.87
N ASP A 370 8.55 22.21 6.88
CA ASP A 370 8.02 23.45 6.32
C ASP A 370 7.17 23.23 5.06
N VAL A 371 6.85 21.98 4.72
CA VAL A 371 5.95 21.56 3.63
C VAL A 371 5.00 20.47 4.09
N LEU A 372 3.85 20.35 3.42
CA LEU A 372 2.84 19.33 3.72
C LEU A 372 3.07 18.02 2.96
N ILE A 373 3.79 18.05 1.84
CA ILE A 373 4.13 16.85 1.08
C ILE A 373 4.75 15.80 2.02
N GLY A 374 4.19 14.60 2.04
CA GLY A 374 4.73 13.46 2.78
C GLY A 374 5.65 12.60 1.95
N ARG A 375 5.26 12.30 0.70
CA ARG A 375 6.07 11.50 -0.24
C ARG A 375 6.03 12.11 -1.63
N LEU A 376 7.15 11.96 -2.35
CA LEU A 376 7.28 12.30 -3.74
C LEU A 376 7.56 11.03 -4.54
N GLN A 377 6.80 10.76 -5.58
CA GLN A 377 7.04 9.70 -6.55
C GLN A 377 7.58 10.28 -7.86
N ILE A 378 8.45 9.53 -8.53
CA ILE A 378 8.99 9.86 -9.85
C ILE A 378 8.56 8.73 -10.78
N PHE A 379 7.42 8.91 -11.46
CA PHE A 379 6.78 7.84 -12.23
C PHE A 379 7.64 7.32 -13.39
N ASN A 380 8.47 8.16 -14.00
CA ASN A 380 9.44 7.72 -15.01
C ASN A 380 10.34 6.56 -14.53
N ASN A 381 10.62 6.49 -13.22
CA ASN A 381 11.48 5.46 -12.65
C ASN A 381 10.72 4.18 -12.29
N TRP A 382 9.39 4.25 -12.13
CA TRP A 382 8.55 3.07 -11.96
C TRP A 382 8.39 2.33 -13.29
N SER A 383 7.99 3.07 -14.34
CA SER A 383 7.97 2.57 -15.70
C SER A 383 8.16 3.72 -16.69
N PRO A 384 8.98 3.57 -17.73
CA PRO A 384 9.10 4.59 -18.76
C PRO A 384 7.81 4.82 -19.53
N TYR A 385 6.89 3.86 -19.52
CA TYR A 385 5.60 3.93 -20.22
C TYR A 385 4.50 4.67 -19.43
N LEU A 386 4.79 5.12 -18.20
CA LEU A 386 3.85 5.96 -17.43
C LEU A 386 3.85 7.42 -17.87
N VAL A 387 4.78 7.82 -18.72
CA VAL A 387 4.98 9.23 -19.12
C VAL A 387 4.85 9.35 -20.62
N ALA A 388 3.96 10.22 -21.06
CA ALA A 388 3.69 10.43 -22.49
C ALA A 388 4.90 10.99 -23.24
N ASP A 389 5.65 11.89 -22.61
CA ASP A 389 6.90 12.47 -23.14
C ASP A 389 8.07 12.11 -22.21
N PRO A 390 8.94 11.15 -22.60
CA PRO A 390 10.08 10.72 -21.77
C PRO A 390 11.09 11.83 -21.44
N SER A 391 11.11 12.92 -22.20
CA SER A 391 11.96 14.08 -21.92
C SER A 391 11.51 14.88 -20.71
N LYS A 392 10.24 14.76 -20.32
CA LYS A 392 9.64 15.41 -19.17
C LYS A 392 9.70 14.53 -17.93
N THR A 393 9.44 15.11 -16.77
CA THR A 393 9.33 14.37 -15.54
C THR A 393 7.90 14.41 -14.99
N TRP A 394 7.33 13.22 -14.74
CA TRP A 394 6.00 13.06 -14.18
C TRP A 394 6.12 12.69 -12.70
N LEU A 395 5.63 13.58 -11.82
CA LEU A 395 5.77 13.51 -10.39
C LEU A 395 4.43 13.22 -9.72
N GLY A 396 4.44 12.43 -8.63
CA GLY A 396 3.30 12.24 -7.76
C GLY A 396 3.60 12.77 -6.35
N LEU A 397 2.86 13.76 -5.91
CA LEU A 397 3.01 14.40 -4.61
C LEU A 397 1.90 13.91 -3.69
N GLU A 398 2.24 13.15 -2.65
CA GLU A 398 1.26 12.58 -1.72
C GLU A 398 1.07 13.49 -0.50
N TYR A 399 -0.19 13.86 -0.26
CA TYR A 399 -0.64 14.66 0.88
C TYR A 399 -1.60 13.84 1.73
N PHE A 400 -1.26 13.63 2.98
CA PHE A 400 -2.08 12.87 3.93
C PHE A 400 -3.00 13.82 4.69
N CYS A 401 -4.29 13.54 4.69
CA CYS A 401 -5.31 14.39 5.33
C CYS A 401 -6.50 13.54 5.82
N TYR A 402 -7.46 14.18 6.44
CA TYR A 402 -8.80 13.66 6.63
C TYR A 402 -9.76 14.35 5.66
N GLU A 403 -10.85 13.67 5.29
CA GLU A 403 -11.92 14.28 4.48
C GLU A 403 -12.49 15.56 5.13
N SER A 404 -12.41 15.67 6.44
CA SER A 404 -12.81 16.85 7.22
C SER A 404 -11.81 18.00 7.20
N ASP A 405 -10.59 17.78 6.74
CA ASP A 405 -9.57 18.83 6.74
C ASP A 405 -9.83 19.85 5.62
N ALA A 406 -9.60 21.12 5.90
CA ALA A 406 -9.83 22.20 4.93
C ALA A 406 -9.04 22.02 3.60
N ILE A 407 -7.90 21.34 3.64
CA ILE A 407 -7.09 21.05 2.45
C ILE A 407 -7.80 20.08 1.48
N TRP A 408 -8.64 19.16 2.01
CA TRP A 408 -9.36 18.19 1.19
C TRP A 408 -10.33 18.84 0.20
N SER A 409 -10.99 19.91 0.64
CA SER A 409 -12.04 20.60 -0.12
C SER A 409 -11.52 21.67 -1.07
N ARG A 410 -10.20 21.92 -1.09
CA ARG A 410 -9.62 22.94 -1.99
C ARG A 410 -9.80 22.53 -3.45
N PRO A 411 -10.04 23.52 -4.35
CA PRO A 411 -10.07 23.29 -5.80
C PRO A 411 -8.74 22.69 -6.31
N ASP A 412 -8.82 21.85 -7.35
CA ASP A 412 -7.64 21.20 -7.94
C ASP A 412 -6.54 22.18 -8.35
N PRO A 413 -6.84 23.33 -9.01
CA PRO A 413 -5.80 24.30 -9.34
C PRO A 413 -5.01 24.82 -8.13
N GLU A 414 -5.67 25.04 -6.99
CA GLU A 414 -5.01 25.49 -5.77
C GLU A 414 -4.08 24.40 -5.18
N LEU A 415 -4.46 23.13 -5.29
CA LEU A 415 -3.64 22.01 -4.84
C LEU A 415 -2.44 21.79 -5.76
N ILE A 416 -2.59 21.97 -7.06
CA ILE A 416 -1.50 21.92 -8.04
C ILE A 416 -0.51 23.07 -7.77
N GLU A 417 -1.01 24.29 -7.55
CA GLU A 417 -0.18 25.44 -7.17
C GLU A 417 0.53 25.20 -5.83
N LEU A 418 -0.16 24.64 -4.82
CA LEU A 418 0.45 24.27 -3.54
C LEU A 418 1.62 23.31 -3.76
N GLY A 419 1.42 22.23 -4.53
CA GLY A 419 2.45 21.25 -4.85
C GLY A 419 3.66 21.87 -5.55
N THR A 420 3.41 22.68 -6.55
CA THR A 420 4.44 23.41 -7.31
C THR A 420 5.26 24.34 -6.39
N ARG A 421 4.58 25.12 -5.56
CA ARG A 421 5.21 26.03 -4.59
C ARG A 421 6.02 25.29 -3.55
N GLU A 422 5.51 24.18 -3.01
CA GLU A 422 6.21 23.39 -2.00
C GLU A 422 7.47 22.70 -2.55
N LEU A 423 7.40 22.11 -3.77
CA LEU A 423 8.58 21.56 -4.44
C LEU A 423 9.62 22.62 -4.74
N GLY A 424 9.19 23.82 -5.15
CA GLY A 424 10.08 24.97 -5.36
C GLY A 424 10.74 25.41 -4.06
N LYS A 425 9.96 25.54 -2.97
CA LYS A 425 10.44 25.92 -1.64
C LYS A 425 11.51 24.99 -1.11
N ILE A 426 11.37 23.68 -1.34
CA ILE A 426 12.35 22.69 -0.91
C ILE A 426 13.46 22.42 -1.94
N GLY A 427 13.43 23.12 -3.09
CA GLY A 427 14.52 23.09 -4.06
C GLY A 427 14.53 21.85 -4.97
N ILE A 428 13.41 21.16 -5.12
CA ILE A 428 13.29 19.98 -5.98
C ILE A 428 13.05 20.35 -7.44
N ILE A 429 12.26 21.40 -7.69
CA ILE A 429 12.01 21.94 -9.02
C ILE A 429 12.23 23.47 -9.05
N ASP A 430 12.28 24.06 -10.23
CA ASP A 430 11.93 25.47 -10.41
C ASP A 430 10.41 25.55 -10.65
N PRO A 431 9.64 26.36 -9.91
CA PRO A 431 8.20 26.50 -10.16
C PRO A 431 7.83 26.87 -11.59
N ARG A 432 8.74 27.52 -12.33
CA ARG A 432 8.54 27.87 -13.74
C ARG A 432 8.60 26.67 -14.68
N ASP A 433 9.18 25.56 -14.23
CA ASP A 433 9.27 24.31 -14.98
C ASP A 433 7.98 23.46 -14.85
N ALA A 434 7.00 23.88 -14.03
CA ALA A 434 5.71 23.20 -13.93
C ALA A 434 4.88 23.47 -15.21
N LEU A 435 4.48 22.39 -15.88
CA LEU A 435 3.79 22.45 -17.18
C LEU A 435 2.30 22.17 -17.07
N ASP A 436 1.93 21.15 -16.28
CA ASP A 436 0.55 20.68 -16.16
C ASP A 436 0.39 19.85 -14.87
N GLY A 437 -0.85 19.60 -14.45
CA GLY A 437 -1.10 18.79 -13.27
C GLY A 437 -2.55 18.33 -13.12
N CYS A 438 -2.74 17.33 -12.26
CA CYS A 438 -4.04 16.81 -11.85
C CYS A 438 -4.07 16.47 -10.37
N VAL A 439 -5.27 16.26 -9.82
CA VAL A 439 -5.45 15.88 -8.42
C VAL A 439 -6.33 14.63 -8.32
N ILE A 440 -5.86 13.64 -7.57
CA ILE A 440 -6.58 12.42 -7.33
C ILE A 440 -6.82 12.29 -5.82
N ARG A 441 -8.08 12.32 -5.40
CA ARG A 441 -8.47 12.16 -3.99
C ARG A 441 -8.86 10.73 -3.71
N VAL A 442 -8.37 10.17 -2.61
CA VAL A 442 -8.63 8.78 -2.21
C VAL A 442 -9.03 8.73 -0.74
N LYS A 443 -10.28 8.33 -0.51
CA LYS A 443 -10.84 8.18 0.82
C LYS A 443 -10.47 6.83 1.43
N LYS A 444 -10.35 6.79 2.77
CA LYS A 444 -10.24 5.58 3.59
C LYS A 444 -9.08 4.66 3.16
N THR A 445 -7.94 5.27 2.87
CA THR A 445 -6.78 4.55 2.34
C THR A 445 -6.03 3.79 3.42
N TYR A 446 -5.92 4.39 4.61
CA TYR A 446 -5.15 3.84 5.72
C TYR A 446 -6.04 3.61 6.95
N PRO A 447 -6.44 2.36 7.24
CA PRO A 447 -7.09 2.02 8.50
C PRO A 447 -6.19 2.37 9.68
N ALA A 448 -6.72 3.08 10.66
CA ALA A 448 -5.98 3.50 11.84
C ALA A 448 -6.18 2.50 12.98
N TYR A 449 -5.12 2.23 13.77
CA TYR A 449 -5.09 1.23 14.84
C TYR A 449 -5.18 1.84 16.24
N PHE A 450 -5.85 2.96 16.34
CA PHE A 450 -6.08 3.66 17.60
C PHE A 450 -7.58 3.99 17.79
N GLY A 451 -7.93 4.55 18.94
CA GLY A 451 -9.33 4.81 19.29
C GLY A 451 -10.13 3.51 19.42
N SER A 452 -11.28 3.43 18.75
CA SER A 452 -12.18 2.26 18.82
C SER A 452 -11.57 0.96 18.30
N TYR A 453 -10.45 1.01 17.57
CA TYR A 453 -9.78 -0.19 17.07
C TYR A 453 -9.36 -1.17 18.18
N THR A 454 -9.07 -0.70 19.39
CA THR A 454 -8.73 -1.56 20.53
C THR A 454 -9.83 -2.58 20.87
N ARG A 455 -11.07 -2.30 20.45
CA ARG A 455 -12.25 -3.15 20.61
C ARG A 455 -12.71 -3.78 19.31
N PHE A 456 -11.89 -3.79 18.26
CA PHE A 456 -12.26 -4.28 16.91
C PHE A 456 -12.72 -5.75 16.92
N ASN A 457 -12.25 -6.55 17.86
CA ASN A 457 -12.69 -7.93 18.02
C ASN A 457 -14.22 -8.07 18.17
N GLU A 458 -14.91 -7.10 18.79
CA GLU A 458 -16.36 -7.13 18.93
C GLU A 458 -17.05 -7.09 17.55
N VAL A 459 -16.53 -6.27 16.64
CA VAL A 459 -17.05 -6.16 15.27
C VAL A 459 -16.74 -7.41 14.47
N ARG A 460 -15.49 -7.92 14.56
CA ARG A 460 -15.08 -9.16 13.90
C ARG A 460 -15.97 -10.33 14.32
N ASP A 461 -16.11 -10.55 15.63
CA ASP A 461 -16.86 -11.68 16.17
C ASP A 461 -18.36 -11.60 15.83
N TYR A 462 -18.89 -10.37 15.70
CA TYR A 462 -20.25 -10.15 15.20
C TYR A 462 -20.39 -10.53 13.72
N LEU A 463 -19.47 -10.08 12.86
CA LEU A 463 -19.51 -10.36 11.42
C LEU A 463 -19.25 -11.83 11.10
N ASP A 464 -18.45 -12.52 11.92
CA ASP A 464 -18.16 -13.94 11.78
C ASP A 464 -19.36 -14.85 12.05
N ARG A 465 -20.43 -14.34 12.66
CA ARG A 465 -21.69 -15.07 12.86
C ARG A 465 -22.44 -15.36 11.56
N PHE A 466 -22.21 -14.59 10.50
CA PHE A 466 -22.83 -14.83 9.20
C PHE A 466 -21.99 -15.84 8.42
N GLU A 467 -22.48 -17.08 8.28
CA GLU A 467 -21.72 -18.21 7.72
C GLU A 467 -21.10 -17.93 6.35
N ASN A 468 -21.83 -17.23 5.48
CA ASN A 468 -21.49 -16.97 4.09
C ASN A 468 -21.00 -15.55 3.78
N LEU A 469 -20.68 -14.73 4.81
CA LEU A 469 -20.10 -13.41 4.67
C LEU A 469 -18.59 -13.45 4.96
N PHE A 470 -17.76 -13.03 4.00
CA PHE A 470 -16.31 -13.02 4.09
C PHE A 470 -15.76 -11.61 4.00
N CYS A 471 -15.17 -11.12 5.09
CA CYS A 471 -14.48 -9.82 5.13
C CYS A 471 -13.05 -10.00 4.63
N VAL A 472 -12.72 -9.42 3.47
CA VAL A 472 -11.43 -9.60 2.79
C VAL A 472 -10.79 -8.26 2.45
N GLY A 473 -9.47 -8.27 2.28
CA GLY A 473 -8.72 -7.08 1.88
C GLY A 473 -8.54 -6.05 3.00
N ARG A 474 -7.90 -4.92 2.64
CA ARG A 474 -7.49 -3.87 3.58
C ARG A 474 -8.65 -3.30 4.39
N ASN A 475 -9.69 -2.81 3.72
CA ASN A 475 -10.79 -2.12 4.36
C ASN A 475 -11.85 -3.07 4.92
N GLY A 476 -12.04 -4.25 4.30
CA GLY A 476 -12.94 -5.29 4.81
C GLY A 476 -12.45 -5.90 6.13
N GLN A 477 -11.15 -5.85 6.40
CA GLN A 477 -10.57 -6.30 7.66
C GLN A 477 -10.14 -5.15 8.58
N HIS A 478 -10.31 -3.90 8.18
CA HIS A 478 -9.74 -2.73 8.86
C HIS A 478 -8.26 -2.94 9.21
N ARG A 479 -7.48 -3.43 8.25
CA ARG A 479 -6.08 -3.80 8.45
C ARG A 479 -5.22 -3.25 7.32
N TYR A 480 -4.02 -2.76 7.66
CA TYR A 480 -3.09 -2.25 6.65
C TYR A 480 -2.46 -3.41 5.87
N ASN A 481 -3.20 -3.93 4.93
CA ASN A 481 -2.76 -4.98 4.02
C ASN A 481 -2.16 -4.37 2.75
N ASN A 482 -1.06 -4.92 2.26
CA ASN A 482 -0.62 -4.71 0.90
C ASN A 482 -1.50 -5.51 -0.06
N GLN A 483 -1.32 -5.33 -1.37
CA GLN A 483 -2.16 -6.04 -2.36
C GLN A 483 -2.05 -7.56 -2.26
N ASP A 484 -0.87 -8.11 -2.01
CA ASP A 484 -0.64 -9.55 -1.82
C ASP A 484 -1.39 -10.11 -0.61
N HIS A 485 -1.35 -9.42 0.54
CA HIS A 485 -2.14 -9.82 1.71
C HIS A 485 -3.65 -9.75 1.42
N SER A 486 -4.10 -8.71 0.69
CA SER A 486 -5.49 -8.58 0.28
C SER A 486 -5.93 -9.74 -0.62
N MET A 487 -5.08 -10.16 -1.54
CA MET A 487 -5.29 -11.35 -2.38
C MET A 487 -5.34 -12.64 -1.55
N LEU A 488 -4.41 -12.82 -0.63
CA LEU A 488 -4.37 -14.00 0.23
C LEU A 488 -5.63 -14.16 1.06
N THR A 489 -6.19 -13.07 1.61
CA THR A 489 -7.47 -13.15 2.34
C THR A 489 -8.59 -13.69 1.47
N ALA A 490 -8.64 -13.27 0.21
CA ALA A 490 -9.62 -13.73 -0.76
C ALA A 490 -9.38 -15.19 -1.19
N MET A 491 -8.13 -15.55 -1.47
CA MET A 491 -7.75 -16.92 -1.83
C MET A 491 -8.10 -17.92 -0.73
N ILE A 492 -7.83 -17.59 0.55
CA ILE A 492 -8.17 -18.44 1.68
C ILE A 492 -9.69 -18.52 1.86
N ALA A 493 -10.43 -17.43 1.66
CA ALA A 493 -11.88 -17.46 1.72
C ALA A 493 -12.48 -18.38 0.65
N VAL A 494 -11.96 -18.35 -0.57
CA VAL A 494 -12.35 -19.29 -1.64
C VAL A 494 -11.96 -20.73 -1.27
N ASP A 495 -10.76 -20.97 -0.75
CA ASP A 495 -10.32 -22.30 -0.29
C ASP A 495 -11.29 -22.86 0.77
N ASN A 496 -11.69 -22.02 1.74
CA ASN A 496 -12.64 -22.41 2.78
C ASN A 496 -14.00 -22.80 2.19
N ILE A 497 -14.53 -22.03 1.25
CA ILE A 497 -15.81 -22.32 0.57
C ILE A 497 -15.73 -23.68 -0.14
N LEU A 498 -14.65 -23.93 -0.89
CA LEU A 498 -14.48 -25.16 -1.66
C LEU A 498 -14.27 -26.39 -0.76
N ALA A 499 -13.64 -26.20 0.40
CA ALA A 499 -13.41 -27.25 1.37
C ALA A 499 -14.57 -27.42 2.39
N GLY A 500 -15.63 -26.59 2.32
CA GLY A 500 -16.72 -26.60 3.30
C GLY A 500 -16.31 -26.15 4.71
N ILE A 501 -15.24 -25.36 4.83
CA ILE A 501 -14.73 -24.85 6.11
C ILE A 501 -15.50 -23.57 6.48
N THR A 502 -16.18 -23.58 7.61
CA THR A 502 -16.96 -22.43 8.11
C THR A 502 -16.13 -21.43 8.91
N SER A 503 -15.01 -21.88 9.50
CA SER A 503 -14.12 -21.01 10.26
C SER A 503 -13.43 -19.97 9.37
N LYS A 504 -13.48 -18.70 9.78
CA LYS A 504 -12.82 -17.58 9.09
C LYS A 504 -11.50 -17.19 9.73
N LYS A 505 -11.07 -17.93 10.75
CA LYS A 505 -9.84 -17.64 11.51
C LYS A 505 -8.63 -17.42 10.59
N ALA A 506 -8.37 -18.34 9.66
CA ALA A 506 -7.24 -18.24 8.74
C ALA A 506 -7.29 -16.98 7.83
N ILE A 507 -8.50 -16.48 7.51
CA ILE A 507 -8.67 -15.24 6.72
C ILE A 507 -8.23 -14.03 7.55
N TRP A 508 -8.61 -14.00 8.84
CA TRP A 508 -8.22 -12.94 9.75
C TRP A 508 -6.76 -12.99 10.17
N GLU A 509 -6.12 -14.17 10.09
CA GLU A 509 -4.71 -14.37 10.42
C GLU A 509 -3.74 -13.94 9.32
N VAL A 510 -4.21 -13.68 8.11
CA VAL A 510 -3.37 -13.09 7.06
C VAL A 510 -2.80 -11.77 7.56
N ASN A 511 -1.45 -11.64 7.52
CA ASN A 511 -0.74 -10.46 8.00
C ASN A 511 -0.98 -10.15 9.50
N THR A 512 -1.33 -11.19 10.29
CA THR A 512 -1.34 -11.11 11.76
C THR A 512 -0.06 -11.64 12.36
N GLU A 513 0.80 -12.22 11.52
CA GLU A 513 2.10 -12.60 12.03
C GLU A 513 2.62 -11.39 12.80
N GLU A 514 2.84 -11.59 14.11
CA GLU A 514 3.48 -10.63 15.00
C GLU A 514 4.87 -10.25 14.47
N GLU A 515 5.24 -10.84 13.40
CA GLU A 515 6.38 -10.68 12.54
C GLU A 515 5.96 -10.22 11.13
N TYR A 516 5.54 -8.97 10.99
CA TYR A 516 5.93 -8.26 9.78
C TYR A 516 7.45 -8.13 9.89
N HIS A 517 8.13 -9.20 9.48
CA HIS A 517 9.58 -9.22 9.44
C HIS A 517 10.06 -8.22 8.39
N GLU A 518 10.09 -6.93 8.77
CA GLU A 518 11.14 -6.06 8.28
C GLU A 518 12.48 -6.45 8.93
N ALA A 519 12.49 -7.61 9.66
CA ALA A 519 13.71 -8.12 10.25
C ALA A 519 13.62 -9.63 10.49
N LYS A 520 14.24 -10.39 9.69
CA LYS A 520 15.18 -11.47 10.04
C LYS A 520 16.17 -11.64 8.91
#